data_0a8a8828eb546b390b22b43c8c96a2f9
#
_entry.id   0a8a8828eb546b390b22b43c8c96a2f9
#
_cell.length_a   1.000
_cell.length_b   1.000
_cell.length_c   1.000
_cell.angle_alpha   90.00
_cell.angle_beta   90.00
_cell.angle_gamma   90.00
#
_symmetry.space_group_name_H-M   'P 1'
#
loop_
_entity.id
_entity.type
_entity.pdbx_description
1 polymer ?
#
loop_
_entity_poly.entity_id
_entity_poly.type
_entity_poly.pdbx_seq_one_letter_code
_entity_poly.pdbx_strand_id
1 'polypeptide(L)'
;MLLTDSRTARVLITVLLFALGLGFLYIARATLLAFLFAIFFAYLMSPLVNRLEKVLKGRGRAIAVIYSALIALVVVFFVIVGPRVTHEGARLGKALPDVISQISSGNIAVRLGQEHGWNERTAEMVQSFLASHSDDITQVAQRIGLRTADVAKQAWLLFVVPLLSIFFLKDGRAFSDFLLSTVQSRPQREFLENVLNDLNQMLAHFIRAQLTLAALTLVVYSAFLGAMRVPYTLVLGTIGGLLEFIPVVGPLAAAVIIIGVALLMSYPHWLVLVVFLGIWRMIQDYVSSPRIMGESMELHPLAAIFGVMAGGEVGGILGIYLSIPVMASLRIVFRRWRLYAEKKKFGPLTEYPIGTSITHTQR
;
A
#
# COMPACT_ATOMS: atom_id res chain seq x y z
N MET A 1 -15.77 16.85 -47.71
CA MET A 1 -15.04 18.10 -47.73
C MET A 1 -14.35 18.48 -46.41
N LEU A 2 -14.54 17.74 -45.31
CA LEU A 2 -13.89 17.98 -43.98
C LEU A 2 -12.55 17.26 -43.74
N LEU A 3 -12.13 16.37 -44.65
CA LEU A 3 -10.89 15.58 -44.50
C LEU A 3 -9.68 16.12 -45.29
N THR A 4 -9.85 17.26 -45.99
CA THR A 4 -8.81 17.84 -46.87
C THR A 4 -7.97 18.93 -46.18
N ASP A 5 -8.31 19.35 -44.98
CA ASP A 5 -7.47 20.28 -44.22
C ASP A 5 -6.41 19.51 -43.42
N SER A 6 -5.15 19.70 -43.79
CA SER A 6 -3.99 19.05 -43.15
C SER A 6 -3.87 19.33 -41.63
N ARG A 7 -4.48 20.40 -41.14
CA ARG A 7 -4.53 20.73 -39.71
C ARG A 7 -5.60 19.86 -39.01
N THR A 8 -6.81 19.75 -39.61
CA THR A 8 -7.90 18.93 -39.06
C THR A 8 -7.52 17.46 -39.05
N ALA A 9 -6.90 16.95 -40.12
CA ALA A 9 -6.39 15.58 -40.17
C ALA A 9 -5.33 15.29 -39.08
N ARG A 10 -4.40 16.21 -38.85
CA ARG A 10 -3.40 16.06 -37.76
C ARG A 10 -4.05 16.04 -36.37
N VAL A 11 -5.01 16.93 -36.09
CA VAL A 11 -5.72 16.95 -34.83
C VAL A 11 -6.48 15.64 -34.61
N LEU A 12 -7.22 15.16 -35.62
CA LEU A 12 -7.94 13.89 -35.55
C LEU A 12 -7.03 12.69 -35.30
N ILE A 13 -5.89 12.63 -36.02
CA ILE A 13 -4.89 11.56 -35.81
C ILE A 13 -4.32 11.65 -34.39
N THR A 14 -4.02 12.84 -33.89
CA THR A 14 -3.48 13.01 -32.52
C THR A 14 -4.50 12.58 -31.48
N VAL A 15 -5.77 12.97 -31.64
CA VAL A 15 -6.84 12.55 -30.73
C VAL A 15 -7.05 11.04 -30.80
N LEU A 16 -7.07 10.47 -32.00
CA LEU A 16 -7.19 9.01 -32.19
C LEU A 16 -6.03 8.25 -31.54
N LEU A 17 -4.79 8.65 -31.77
CA LEU A 17 -3.62 8.05 -31.15
C LEU A 17 -3.66 8.16 -29.62
N PHE A 18 -4.09 9.31 -29.11
CA PHE A 18 -4.27 9.51 -27.67
C PHE A 18 -5.35 8.60 -27.09
N ALA A 19 -6.51 8.50 -27.76
CA ALA A 19 -7.60 7.62 -27.35
C ALA A 19 -7.18 6.13 -27.40
N LEU A 20 -6.47 5.73 -28.46
CA LEU A 20 -5.92 4.37 -28.57
C LEU A 20 -4.88 4.10 -27.47
N GLY A 21 -4.02 5.07 -27.14
CA GLY A 21 -3.06 4.99 -26.04
C GLY A 21 -3.74 4.79 -24.68
N LEU A 22 -4.79 5.57 -24.41
CA LEU A 22 -5.59 5.41 -23.18
C LEU A 22 -6.31 4.06 -23.15
N GLY A 23 -6.88 3.64 -24.26
CA GLY A 23 -7.52 2.32 -24.39
C GLY A 23 -6.54 1.17 -24.14
N PHE A 24 -5.33 1.27 -24.71
CA PHE A 24 -4.25 0.31 -24.46
C PHE A 24 -3.86 0.28 -22.98
N LEU A 25 -3.64 1.43 -22.34
CA LEU A 25 -3.31 1.50 -20.92
C LEU A 25 -4.41 0.89 -20.04
N TYR A 26 -5.67 1.11 -20.39
CA TYR A 26 -6.80 0.52 -19.68
C TYR A 26 -6.84 -1.01 -19.83
N ILE A 27 -6.61 -1.55 -21.05
CA ILE A 27 -6.53 -2.99 -21.28
C ILE A 27 -5.32 -3.61 -20.58
N ALA A 28 -4.16 -2.93 -20.64
CA ALA A 28 -2.91 -3.39 -20.05
C ALA A 28 -2.80 -3.14 -18.53
N ARG A 29 -3.82 -2.58 -17.88
CA ARG A 29 -3.77 -2.17 -16.46
C ARG A 29 -3.28 -3.25 -15.50
N ALA A 30 -3.72 -4.50 -15.67
CA ALA A 30 -3.31 -5.62 -14.83
C ALA A 30 -1.82 -5.93 -14.99
N THR A 31 -1.32 -5.89 -16.23
CA THR A 31 0.10 -6.07 -16.53
C THR A 31 0.93 -4.92 -15.97
N LEU A 32 0.48 -3.67 -16.15
CA LEU A 32 1.15 -2.49 -15.60
C LEU A 32 1.24 -2.54 -14.08
N LEU A 33 0.16 -2.96 -13.40
CA LEU A 33 0.17 -3.20 -11.96
C LEU A 33 1.17 -4.28 -11.57
N ALA A 34 1.23 -5.41 -12.29
CA ALA A 34 2.20 -6.48 -12.04
C ALA A 34 3.65 -5.97 -12.17
N PHE A 35 3.95 -5.18 -13.20
CA PHE A 35 5.27 -4.55 -13.37
C PHE A 35 5.59 -3.57 -12.24
N LEU A 36 4.62 -2.76 -11.84
CA LEU A 36 4.80 -1.80 -10.76
C LEU A 36 5.06 -2.53 -9.42
N PHE A 37 4.30 -3.60 -9.15
CA PHE A 37 4.58 -4.47 -7.99
C PHE A 37 5.93 -5.13 -8.06
N ALA A 38 6.38 -5.57 -9.23
CA ALA A 38 7.70 -6.15 -9.41
C ALA A 38 8.82 -5.14 -9.13
N ILE A 39 8.64 -3.88 -9.53
CA ILE A 39 9.55 -2.78 -9.18
C ILE A 39 9.58 -2.60 -7.65
N PHE A 40 8.42 -2.52 -7.00
CA PHE A 40 8.34 -2.41 -5.55
C PHE A 40 9.02 -3.58 -4.84
N PHE A 41 8.76 -4.79 -5.31
CA PHE A 41 9.37 -5.99 -4.76
C PHE A 41 10.90 -6.01 -4.98
N ALA A 42 11.38 -5.48 -6.10
CA ALA A 42 12.80 -5.29 -6.33
C ALA A 42 13.41 -4.29 -5.33
N TYR A 43 12.74 -3.17 -5.05
CA TYR A 43 13.19 -2.23 -4.01
C TYR A 43 13.20 -2.86 -2.62
N LEU A 44 12.22 -3.73 -2.32
CA LEU A 44 12.15 -4.48 -1.09
C LEU A 44 13.35 -5.41 -0.90
N MET A 45 13.71 -6.14 -1.96
CA MET A 45 14.82 -7.10 -1.94
C MET A 45 16.20 -6.44 -2.10
N SER A 46 16.26 -5.24 -2.69
CA SER A 46 17.51 -4.54 -3.00
C SER A 46 18.48 -4.40 -1.81
N PRO A 47 18.09 -4.00 -0.58
CA PRO A 47 19.02 -3.88 0.53
C PRO A 47 19.62 -5.23 0.94
N LEU A 48 18.85 -6.32 0.83
CA LEU A 48 19.32 -7.67 1.13
C LEU A 48 20.33 -8.12 0.06
N VAL A 49 19.98 -7.93 -1.21
CA VAL A 49 20.85 -8.25 -2.35
C VAL A 49 22.16 -7.46 -2.29
N ASN A 50 22.09 -6.15 -2.04
CA ASN A 50 23.28 -5.29 -1.99
C ASN A 50 24.23 -5.66 -0.81
N ARG A 51 23.69 -6.10 0.33
CA ARG A 51 24.51 -6.60 1.44
C ARG A 51 25.20 -7.92 1.07
N LEU A 52 24.45 -8.84 0.49
CA LEU A 52 24.96 -10.18 0.15
C LEU A 52 25.91 -10.15 -1.07
N GLU A 53 25.72 -9.22 -2.00
CA GLU A 53 26.59 -8.98 -3.15
C GLU A 53 28.02 -8.66 -2.70
N LYS A 54 28.19 -7.90 -1.61
CA LYS A 54 29.51 -7.58 -1.04
C LYS A 54 30.24 -8.83 -0.54
N VAL A 55 29.51 -9.82 -0.02
CA VAL A 55 30.05 -11.07 0.50
C VAL A 55 30.32 -12.07 -0.63
N LEU A 56 29.35 -12.25 -1.53
CA LEU A 56 29.40 -13.25 -2.61
C LEU A 56 30.16 -12.78 -3.84
N LYS A 57 30.62 -11.51 -3.87
CA LYS A 57 31.33 -10.89 -5.00
C LYS A 57 30.61 -11.10 -6.35
N GLY A 58 29.29 -11.02 -6.37
CA GLY A 58 28.52 -11.17 -7.60
C GLY A 58 27.02 -10.97 -7.39
N ARG A 59 26.43 -9.99 -8.14
CA ARG A 59 25.02 -9.60 -8.03
C ARG A 59 24.07 -10.76 -8.35
N GLY A 60 24.34 -11.52 -9.42
CA GLY A 60 23.51 -12.67 -9.80
C GLY A 60 23.50 -13.78 -8.74
N ARG A 61 24.65 -14.06 -8.11
CA ARG A 61 24.74 -15.04 -7.00
C ARG A 61 23.97 -14.56 -5.77
N ALA A 62 24.08 -13.27 -5.44
CA ALA A 62 23.33 -12.69 -4.32
C ALA A 62 21.81 -12.77 -4.55
N ILE A 63 21.34 -12.45 -5.75
CA ILE A 63 19.94 -12.58 -6.14
C ILE A 63 19.48 -14.05 -6.02
N ALA A 64 20.24 -14.99 -6.60
CA ALA A 64 19.88 -16.41 -6.56
C ALA A 64 19.74 -16.93 -5.11
N VAL A 65 20.70 -16.61 -4.23
CA VAL A 65 20.64 -17.03 -2.82
C VAL A 65 19.43 -16.43 -2.08
N ILE A 66 19.17 -15.13 -2.27
CA ILE A 66 18.05 -14.47 -1.58
C ILE A 66 16.71 -15.01 -2.07
N TYR A 67 16.54 -15.22 -3.38
CA TYR A 67 15.29 -15.78 -3.90
C TYR A 67 15.11 -17.25 -3.55
N SER A 68 16.18 -18.03 -3.51
CA SER A 68 16.13 -19.41 -2.99
C SER A 68 15.73 -19.44 -1.52
N ALA A 69 16.30 -18.55 -0.70
CA ALA A 69 15.91 -18.41 0.71
C ALA A 69 14.46 -17.95 0.87
N LEU A 70 13.99 -17.02 0.03
CA LEU A 70 12.61 -16.57 0.02
C LEU A 70 11.66 -17.72 -0.35
N ILE A 71 11.97 -18.48 -1.39
CA ILE A 71 11.17 -19.65 -1.79
C ILE A 71 11.15 -20.68 -0.65
N ALA A 72 12.31 -20.99 -0.05
CA ALA A 72 12.38 -21.89 1.08
C ALA A 72 11.53 -21.39 2.26
N LEU A 73 11.61 -20.10 2.60
CA LEU A 73 10.80 -19.48 3.64
C LEU A 73 9.29 -19.60 3.35
N VAL A 74 8.88 -19.33 2.12
CA VAL A 74 7.48 -19.45 1.68
C VAL A 74 7.01 -20.91 1.77
N VAL A 75 7.81 -21.86 1.30
CA VAL A 75 7.49 -23.30 1.39
C VAL A 75 7.36 -23.72 2.86
N VAL A 76 8.33 -23.38 3.70
CA VAL A 76 8.29 -23.66 5.14
C VAL A 76 7.07 -23.05 5.81
N PHE A 77 6.74 -21.80 5.47
CA PHE A 77 5.54 -21.14 5.97
C PHE A 77 4.28 -21.89 5.56
N PHE A 78 4.13 -22.26 4.28
CA PHE A 78 2.97 -23.01 3.82
C PHE A 78 2.87 -24.40 4.42
N VAL A 79 3.99 -25.08 4.68
CA VAL A 79 4.02 -26.42 5.30
C VAL A 79 3.68 -26.36 6.78
N ILE A 80 4.18 -25.34 7.51
CA ILE A 80 4.00 -25.25 8.97
C ILE A 80 2.69 -24.53 9.35
N VAL A 81 2.44 -23.42 8.68
CA VAL A 81 1.33 -22.51 9.01
C VAL A 81 0.08 -22.84 8.19
N GLY A 82 0.26 -23.29 6.94
CA GLY A 82 -0.82 -23.59 6.01
C GLY A 82 -1.89 -24.54 6.61
N PRO A 83 -1.53 -25.71 7.16
CA PRO A 83 -2.51 -26.63 7.77
C PRO A 83 -3.27 -26.01 8.96
N ARG A 84 -2.61 -25.17 9.76
CA ARG A 84 -3.26 -24.47 10.88
C ARG A 84 -4.24 -23.42 10.38
N VAL A 85 -3.82 -22.60 9.43
CA VAL A 85 -4.66 -21.55 8.82
C VAL A 85 -5.85 -22.15 8.08
N THR A 86 -5.66 -23.25 7.33
CA THR A 86 -6.76 -23.92 6.63
C THR A 86 -7.75 -24.56 7.61
N HIS A 87 -7.26 -25.17 8.69
CA HIS A 87 -8.11 -25.77 9.70
C HIS A 87 -8.87 -24.70 10.51
N GLU A 88 -8.21 -23.63 10.94
CA GLU A 88 -8.85 -22.52 11.63
C GLU A 88 -9.78 -21.73 10.70
N GLY A 89 -9.36 -21.50 9.45
CA GLY A 89 -10.18 -20.87 8.42
C GLY A 89 -11.43 -21.68 8.06
N ALA A 90 -11.32 -23.02 8.01
CA ALA A 90 -12.47 -23.88 7.79
C ALA A 90 -13.44 -23.88 8.99
N ARG A 91 -12.92 -23.79 10.22
CA ARG A 91 -13.75 -23.62 11.42
C ARG A 91 -14.48 -22.28 11.42
N LEU A 92 -13.77 -21.19 11.13
CA LEU A 92 -14.38 -19.87 10.97
C LEU A 92 -15.41 -19.85 9.84
N GLY A 93 -15.08 -20.44 8.68
CA GLY A 93 -16.00 -20.53 7.54
C GLY A 93 -17.28 -21.29 7.85
N LYS A 94 -17.22 -22.33 8.71
CA LYS A 94 -18.42 -23.06 9.18
C LYS A 94 -19.19 -22.27 10.23
N ALA A 95 -18.54 -21.47 11.05
CA ALA A 95 -19.17 -20.63 12.06
C ALA A 95 -19.75 -19.32 11.50
N LEU A 96 -19.23 -18.84 10.36
CA LEU A 96 -19.64 -17.57 9.75
C LEU A 96 -21.16 -17.48 9.45
N PRO A 97 -21.84 -18.49 8.86
CA PRO A 97 -23.28 -18.43 8.64
C PRO A 97 -24.07 -18.24 9.93
N ASP A 98 -23.71 -18.97 10.97
CA ASP A 98 -24.38 -18.86 12.28
C ASP A 98 -24.13 -17.51 12.93
N VAL A 99 -22.91 -16.99 12.80
CA VAL A 99 -22.53 -15.66 13.28
C VAL A 99 -23.31 -14.57 12.55
N ILE A 100 -23.36 -14.64 11.22
CA ILE A 100 -24.10 -13.68 10.40
C ILE A 100 -25.58 -13.72 10.76
N SER A 101 -26.16 -14.90 10.94
CA SER A 101 -27.56 -15.05 11.36
C SER A 101 -27.83 -14.48 12.77
N GLN A 102 -26.91 -14.65 13.72
CA GLN A 102 -27.00 -14.07 15.07
C GLN A 102 -26.85 -12.53 15.06
N ILE A 103 -26.00 -11.99 14.18
CA ILE A 103 -25.85 -10.55 14.01
C ILE A 103 -27.09 -9.96 13.34
N SER A 104 -27.55 -10.56 12.25
CA SER A 104 -28.70 -10.06 11.48
C SER A 104 -30.03 -10.18 12.25
N SER A 105 -30.18 -11.19 13.11
CA SER A 105 -31.33 -11.30 14.01
C SER A 105 -31.26 -10.41 15.27
N GLY A 106 -30.11 -9.74 15.48
CA GLY A 106 -29.88 -8.97 16.70
C GLY A 106 -29.67 -9.79 17.99
N ASN A 107 -29.72 -11.11 17.91
CA ASN A 107 -29.57 -11.99 19.07
C ASN A 107 -28.22 -11.83 19.76
N ILE A 108 -27.20 -11.45 19.04
CA ILE A 108 -25.87 -11.15 19.58
C ILE A 108 -25.89 -9.98 20.57
N ALA A 109 -26.76 -8.99 20.35
CA ALA A 109 -26.92 -7.84 21.25
C ALA A 109 -27.54 -8.26 22.59
N VAL A 110 -28.52 -9.14 22.55
CA VAL A 110 -29.17 -9.69 23.77
C VAL A 110 -28.15 -10.52 24.57
N ARG A 111 -27.39 -11.40 23.92
CA ARG A 111 -26.38 -12.23 24.57
C ARG A 111 -25.27 -11.38 25.20
N LEU A 112 -24.73 -10.44 24.46
CA LEU A 112 -23.70 -9.51 24.97
C LEU A 112 -24.25 -8.62 26.09
N GLY A 113 -25.50 -8.19 25.97
CA GLY A 113 -26.18 -7.44 27.02
C GLY A 113 -26.29 -8.19 28.33
N GLN A 114 -26.67 -9.47 28.28
CA GLN A 114 -26.73 -10.34 29.44
C GLN A 114 -25.35 -10.61 30.03
N GLU A 115 -24.35 -10.90 29.22
CA GLU A 115 -22.97 -11.19 29.66
C GLU A 115 -22.28 -9.95 30.28
N HIS A 116 -22.59 -8.74 29.80
CA HIS A 116 -21.93 -7.50 30.22
C HIS A 116 -22.80 -6.55 31.05
N GLY A 117 -23.99 -7.01 31.48
CA GLY A 117 -24.87 -6.22 32.34
C GLY A 117 -25.40 -4.93 31.67
N TRP A 118 -25.67 -4.97 30.37
CA TRP A 118 -26.30 -3.83 29.70
C TRP A 118 -27.71 -3.64 30.22
N ASN A 119 -28.17 -2.40 30.29
CA ASN A 119 -29.58 -2.17 30.56
C ASN A 119 -30.40 -2.59 29.32
N GLU A 120 -31.65 -2.99 29.55
CA GLU A 120 -32.56 -3.46 28.50
C GLU A 120 -32.65 -2.49 27.31
N ARG A 121 -32.67 -1.18 27.60
CA ARG A 121 -32.75 -0.13 26.60
C ARG A 121 -31.57 -0.11 25.66
N THR A 122 -30.34 -0.37 26.17
CA THR A 122 -29.11 -0.43 25.35
C THR A 122 -29.11 -1.70 24.49
N ALA A 123 -29.51 -2.84 25.06
CA ALA A 123 -29.61 -4.08 24.33
C ALA A 123 -30.61 -4.00 23.17
N GLU A 124 -31.81 -3.44 23.44
CA GLU A 124 -32.84 -3.20 22.42
C GLU A 124 -32.41 -2.23 21.33
N MET A 125 -31.70 -1.16 21.70
CA MET A 125 -31.17 -0.18 20.72
C MET A 125 -30.15 -0.83 19.77
N VAL A 126 -29.22 -1.62 20.30
CA VAL A 126 -28.22 -2.35 19.49
C VAL A 126 -28.91 -3.44 18.66
N GLN A 127 -29.88 -4.16 19.22
CA GLN A 127 -30.66 -5.16 18.51
C GLN A 127 -31.43 -4.54 17.32
N SER A 128 -32.13 -3.43 17.54
CA SER A 128 -32.89 -2.75 16.48
C SER A 128 -31.97 -2.18 15.40
N PHE A 129 -30.82 -1.65 15.79
CA PHE A 129 -29.81 -1.17 14.85
C PHE A 129 -29.25 -2.31 13.96
N LEU A 130 -28.89 -3.45 14.56
CA LEU A 130 -28.38 -4.61 13.81
C LEU A 130 -29.48 -5.20 12.91
N ALA A 131 -30.69 -5.33 13.40
CA ALA A 131 -31.81 -5.83 12.62
C ALA A 131 -32.17 -4.91 11.43
N SER A 132 -32.11 -3.58 11.63
CA SER A 132 -32.40 -2.62 10.56
C SER A 132 -31.32 -2.59 9.47
N HIS A 133 -30.08 -3.04 9.78
CA HIS A 133 -28.97 -3.11 8.82
C HIS A 133 -28.59 -4.56 8.44
N SER A 134 -29.49 -5.52 8.69
CA SER A 134 -29.26 -6.93 8.42
C SER A 134 -28.90 -7.23 6.96
N ASP A 135 -29.55 -6.56 6.03
CA ASP A 135 -29.30 -6.71 4.59
C ASP A 135 -27.92 -6.18 4.20
N ASP A 136 -27.53 -5.03 4.75
CA ASP A 136 -26.20 -4.45 4.52
C ASP A 136 -25.09 -5.36 5.06
N ILE A 137 -25.28 -5.88 6.27
CA ILE A 137 -24.34 -6.81 6.92
C ILE A 137 -24.21 -8.10 6.10
N THR A 138 -25.32 -8.66 5.66
CA THR A 138 -25.34 -9.88 4.83
C THR A 138 -24.67 -9.63 3.47
N GLN A 139 -24.96 -8.51 2.82
CA GLN A 139 -24.31 -8.13 1.57
C GLN A 139 -22.79 -7.92 1.74
N VAL A 140 -22.36 -7.26 2.80
CA VAL A 140 -20.94 -7.09 3.09
C VAL A 140 -20.25 -8.43 3.31
N ALA A 141 -20.86 -9.32 4.10
CA ALA A 141 -20.34 -10.66 4.33
C ALA A 141 -20.25 -11.50 3.04
N GLN A 142 -21.28 -11.46 2.19
CA GLN A 142 -21.27 -12.11 0.87
C GLN A 142 -20.21 -11.49 -0.06
N ARG A 143 -20.07 -10.17 -0.08
CA ARG A 143 -19.02 -9.49 -0.87
C ARG A 143 -17.63 -9.87 -0.41
N ILE A 144 -17.39 -10.03 0.88
CA ILE A 144 -16.12 -10.52 1.42
C ILE A 144 -15.87 -11.96 0.95
N GLY A 145 -16.89 -12.83 1.04
CA GLY A 145 -16.80 -14.22 0.57
C GLY A 145 -16.53 -14.34 -0.93
N LEU A 146 -17.19 -13.54 -1.76
CA LEU A 146 -16.97 -13.52 -3.20
C LEU A 146 -15.62 -12.93 -3.58
N ARG A 147 -15.15 -11.90 -2.87
CA ARG A 147 -13.83 -11.28 -3.12
C ARG A 147 -12.66 -12.20 -2.75
N THR A 148 -12.84 -13.16 -1.84
CA THR A 148 -11.81 -14.18 -1.59
C THR A 148 -11.56 -15.05 -2.82
N ALA A 149 -12.59 -15.36 -3.64
CA ALA A 149 -12.42 -16.04 -4.91
C ALA A 149 -11.67 -15.18 -5.97
N ASP A 150 -11.87 -13.87 -5.96
CA ASP A 150 -11.15 -12.96 -6.86
C ASP A 150 -9.69 -12.76 -6.46
N VAL A 151 -9.37 -12.81 -5.16
CA VAL A 151 -7.98 -12.85 -4.68
C VAL A 151 -7.28 -14.12 -5.17
N ALA A 152 -7.96 -15.27 -5.17
CA ALA A 152 -7.40 -16.50 -5.72
C ALA A 152 -7.08 -16.41 -7.23
N LYS A 153 -7.88 -15.65 -8.01
CA LYS A 153 -7.60 -15.39 -9.43
C LYS A 153 -6.33 -14.55 -9.63
N GLN A 154 -5.91 -13.78 -8.62
CA GLN A 154 -4.69 -12.98 -8.66
C GLN A 154 -3.46 -13.72 -8.11
N ALA A 155 -3.61 -14.98 -7.69
CA ALA A 155 -2.51 -15.77 -7.14
C ALA A 155 -1.31 -15.92 -8.10
N TRP A 156 -1.52 -15.80 -9.42
CA TRP A 156 -0.45 -15.78 -10.42
C TRP A 156 0.56 -14.62 -10.17
N LEU A 157 0.12 -13.52 -9.57
CA LEU A 157 1.00 -12.40 -9.21
C LEU A 157 2.06 -12.80 -8.17
N LEU A 158 1.74 -13.77 -7.30
CA LEU A 158 2.71 -14.29 -6.31
C LEU A 158 3.92 -14.94 -6.98
N PHE A 159 3.79 -15.41 -8.21
CA PHE A 159 4.88 -15.98 -8.98
C PHE A 159 5.50 -14.97 -9.94
N VAL A 160 4.68 -14.19 -10.63
CA VAL A 160 5.13 -13.25 -11.67
C VAL A 160 5.84 -12.05 -11.06
N VAL A 161 5.37 -11.51 -9.95
CA VAL A 161 5.99 -10.35 -9.29
C VAL A 161 7.43 -10.65 -8.83
N PRO A 162 7.72 -11.72 -8.08
CA PRO A 162 9.10 -12.08 -7.75
C PRO A 162 9.95 -12.36 -8.99
N LEU A 163 9.40 -13.06 -9.99
CA LEU A 163 10.12 -13.38 -11.21
C LEU A 163 10.54 -12.11 -11.98
N LEU A 164 9.60 -11.19 -12.20
CA LEU A 164 9.89 -9.91 -12.86
C LEU A 164 10.85 -9.05 -12.04
N SER A 165 10.76 -9.10 -10.71
CA SER A 165 11.64 -8.32 -9.84
C SER A 165 13.11 -8.75 -9.92
N ILE A 166 13.40 -10.00 -10.27
CA ILE A 166 14.76 -10.47 -10.54
C ILE A 166 15.38 -9.67 -11.69
N PHE A 167 14.63 -9.44 -12.77
CA PHE A 167 15.09 -8.64 -13.90
C PHE A 167 15.35 -7.19 -13.49
N PHE A 168 14.45 -6.57 -12.75
CA PHE A 168 14.66 -5.21 -12.24
C PHE A 168 15.88 -5.11 -11.30
N LEU A 169 16.10 -6.11 -10.46
CA LEU A 169 17.28 -6.15 -9.60
C LEU A 169 18.57 -6.34 -10.39
N LYS A 170 18.55 -7.20 -11.40
CA LYS A 170 19.74 -7.51 -12.21
C LYS A 170 20.06 -6.36 -13.14
N ASP A 171 19.08 -5.91 -13.92
CA ASP A 171 19.29 -5.06 -15.09
C ASP A 171 18.84 -3.59 -14.87
N GLY A 172 18.37 -3.24 -13.66
CA GLY A 172 17.83 -1.90 -13.37
C GLY A 172 18.80 -0.74 -13.64
N ARG A 173 20.11 -0.93 -13.42
CA ARG A 173 21.13 0.08 -13.77
C ARG A 173 21.27 0.22 -15.28
N ALA A 174 21.37 -0.90 -16.00
CA ALA A 174 21.48 -0.89 -17.45
C ALA A 174 20.24 -0.24 -18.11
N PHE A 175 19.06 -0.46 -17.54
CA PHE A 175 17.83 0.19 -18.00
C PHE A 175 17.84 1.71 -17.76
N SER A 176 18.31 2.16 -16.60
CA SER A 176 18.48 3.60 -16.32
C SER A 176 19.48 4.24 -17.31
N ASP A 177 20.63 3.60 -17.53
CA ASP A 177 21.66 4.07 -18.45
C ASP A 177 21.15 4.11 -19.88
N PHE A 178 20.36 3.11 -20.29
CA PHE A 178 19.69 3.09 -21.59
C PHE A 178 18.74 4.27 -21.76
N LEU A 179 17.87 4.54 -20.77
CA LEU A 179 16.96 5.69 -20.81
C LEU A 179 17.73 7.01 -20.93
N LEU A 180 18.80 7.17 -20.15
CA LEU A 180 19.64 8.38 -20.20
C LEU A 180 20.40 8.52 -21.51
N SER A 181 20.83 7.43 -22.15
CA SER A 181 21.51 7.45 -23.43
C SER A 181 20.61 7.83 -24.60
N THR A 182 19.29 7.58 -24.48
CA THR A 182 18.29 7.93 -25.51
C THR A 182 18.09 9.45 -25.62
N VAL A 183 18.42 10.20 -24.55
CA VAL A 183 18.24 11.64 -24.50
C VAL A 183 19.54 12.36 -24.87
N GLN A 184 19.55 13.03 -26.04
CA GLN A 184 20.75 13.70 -26.57
C GLN A 184 20.98 15.09 -25.96
N SER A 185 19.93 15.81 -25.60
CA SER A 185 20.00 17.16 -25.04
C SER A 185 20.46 17.13 -23.56
N ARG A 186 21.55 17.81 -23.24
CA ARG A 186 22.08 17.92 -21.88
C ARG A 186 21.02 18.35 -20.83
N PRO A 187 20.23 19.43 -21.07
CA PRO A 187 19.23 19.86 -20.11
C PRO A 187 18.10 18.80 -19.87
N GLN A 188 17.71 18.09 -20.94
CA GLN A 188 16.69 17.02 -20.82
C GLN A 188 17.25 15.80 -20.12
N ARG A 189 18.52 15.46 -20.35
CA ARG A 189 19.21 14.37 -19.66
C ARG A 189 19.34 14.65 -18.15
N GLU A 190 19.77 15.89 -17.79
CA GLU A 190 19.83 16.33 -16.39
C GLU A 190 18.44 16.28 -15.71
N PHE A 191 17.40 16.71 -16.43
CA PHE A 191 16.02 16.60 -15.95
C PHE A 191 15.64 15.14 -15.68
N LEU A 192 15.87 14.24 -16.65
CA LEU A 192 15.51 12.81 -16.51
C LEU A 192 16.31 12.14 -15.40
N GLU A 193 17.61 12.41 -15.29
CA GLU A 193 18.48 11.90 -14.24
C GLU A 193 17.99 12.31 -12.84
N ASN A 194 17.64 13.59 -12.69
CA ASN A 194 17.10 14.10 -11.43
C ASN A 194 15.74 13.45 -11.08
N VAL A 195 14.86 13.28 -12.07
CA VAL A 195 13.57 12.58 -11.86
C VAL A 195 13.80 11.13 -11.42
N LEU A 196 14.66 10.39 -12.12
CA LEU A 196 14.97 8.99 -11.80
C LEU A 196 15.58 8.84 -10.40
N ASN A 197 16.50 9.75 -10.04
CA ASN A 197 17.13 9.75 -8.72
C ASN A 197 16.12 10.05 -7.60
N ASP A 198 15.27 11.06 -7.77
CA ASP A 198 14.24 11.40 -6.79
C ASP A 198 13.22 10.25 -6.63
N LEU A 199 12.77 9.64 -7.74
CA LEU A 199 11.88 8.50 -7.71
C LEU A 199 12.51 7.30 -7.00
N ASN A 200 13.77 7.01 -7.31
CA ASN A 200 14.52 5.91 -6.70
C ASN A 200 14.66 6.09 -5.17
N GLN A 201 15.00 7.30 -4.73
CA GLN A 201 15.09 7.63 -3.30
C GLN A 201 13.74 7.53 -2.60
N MET A 202 12.70 8.13 -3.18
CA MET A 202 11.34 8.11 -2.64
C MET A 202 10.80 6.69 -2.52
N LEU A 203 10.89 5.87 -3.57
CA LEU A 203 10.41 4.49 -3.55
C LEU A 203 11.16 3.63 -2.53
N ALA A 204 12.50 3.74 -2.48
CA ALA A 204 13.30 3.01 -1.52
C ALA A 204 12.98 3.42 -0.06
N HIS A 205 12.69 4.70 0.16
CA HIS A 205 12.32 5.21 1.48
C HIS A 205 10.92 4.73 1.89
N PHE A 206 9.94 4.87 0.97
CA PHE A 206 8.56 4.43 1.19
C PHE A 206 8.48 2.96 1.59
N ILE A 207 9.14 2.09 0.82
CA ILE A 207 9.07 0.64 1.05
C ILE A 207 9.69 0.29 2.41
N ARG A 208 10.84 0.89 2.75
CA ARG A 208 11.46 0.66 4.07
C ARG A 208 10.58 1.15 5.21
N ALA A 209 9.98 2.34 5.05
CA ALA A 209 9.07 2.91 6.02
C ALA A 209 7.86 2.01 6.24
N GLN A 210 7.23 1.57 5.15
CA GLN A 210 6.05 0.71 5.20
C GLN A 210 6.32 -0.65 5.85
N LEU A 211 7.48 -1.26 5.53
CA LEU A 211 7.91 -2.49 6.19
C LEU A 211 8.13 -2.30 7.69
N THR A 212 8.76 -1.19 8.06
CA THR A 212 9.03 -0.90 9.48
C THR A 212 7.72 -0.70 10.24
N LEU A 213 6.75 0.03 9.67
CA LEU A 213 5.42 0.21 10.26
C LEU A 213 4.66 -1.11 10.38
N ALA A 214 4.68 -1.93 9.33
CA ALA A 214 4.01 -3.23 9.32
C ALA A 214 4.63 -4.20 10.37
N ALA A 215 5.97 -4.26 10.43
CA ALA A 215 6.67 -5.06 11.44
C ALA A 215 6.40 -4.55 12.86
N LEU A 216 6.40 -3.24 13.07
CA LEU A 216 6.10 -2.63 14.36
C LEU A 216 4.67 -2.97 14.79
N THR A 217 3.68 -2.83 13.89
CA THR A 217 2.27 -3.17 14.17
C THR A 217 2.11 -4.65 14.47
N LEU A 218 2.75 -5.52 13.69
CA LEU A 218 2.74 -6.97 13.94
C LEU A 218 3.24 -7.30 15.34
N VAL A 219 4.39 -6.75 15.73
CA VAL A 219 4.99 -6.99 17.05
C VAL A 219 4.09 -6.45 18.16
N VAL A 220 3.63 -5.20 18.04
CA VAL A 220 2.81 -4.56 19.07
C VAL A 220 1.45 -5.25 19.22
N TYR A 221 0.77 -5.58 18.12
CA TYR A 221 -0.49 -6.30 18.17
C TYR A 221 -0.29 -7.69 18.77
N SER A 222 0.70 -8.45 18.30
CA SER A 222 0.97 -9.79 18.83
C SER A 222 1.33 -9.76 20.31
N ALA A 223 2.12 -8.80 20.75
CA ALA A 223 2.51 -8.64 22.15
C ALA A 223 1.32 -8.26 23.03
N PHE A 224 0.55 -7.24 22.63
CA PHE A 224 -0.57 -6.75 23.42
C PHE A 224 -1.72 -7.77 23.47
N LEU A 225 -2.13 -8.30 22.31
CA LEU A 225 -3.19 -9.31 22.26
C LEU A 225 -2.79 -10.59 23.01
N GLY A 226 -1.49 -10.96 22.95
CA GLY A 226 -0.94 -12.09 23.69
C GLY A 226 -0.93 -11.86 25.20
N ALA A 227 -0.51 -10.69 25.67
CA ALA A 227 -0.54 -10.32 27.08
C ALA A 227 -1.97 -10.32 27.63
N MET A 228 -2.92 -9.87 26.82
CA MET A 228 -4.35 -9.87 27.13
C MET A 228 -5.02 -11.25 26.95
N ARG A 229 -4.28 -12.27 26.46
CA ARG A 229 -4.78 -13.62 26.16
C ARG A 229 -5.99 -13.63 25.22
N VAL A 230 -5.99 -12.75 24.23
CA VAL A 230 -7.04 -12.71 23.21
C VAL A 230 -6.96 -13.98 22.36
N PRO A 231 -8.09 -14.65 22.06
CA PRO A 231 -8.08 -15.79 21.14
C PRO A 231 -7.47 -15.43 19.78
N TYR A 232 -6.72 -16.36 19.19
CA TYR A 232 -6.09 -16.19 17.87
C TYR A 232 -5.09 -15.02 17.78
N THR A 233 -4.40 -14.70 18.84
CA THR A 233 -3.45 -13.57 18.94
C THR A 233 -2.47 -13.48 17.78
N LEU A 234 -1.82 -14.59 17.41
CA LEU A 234 -0.81 -14.60 16.34
C LEU A 234 -1.45 -14.33 14.97
N VAL A 235 -2.62 -14.91 14.73
CA VAL A 235 -3.37 -14.69 13.48
C VAL A 235 -3.81 -13.24 13.39
N LEU A 236 -4.40 -12.69 14.44
CA LEU A 236 -4.86 -11.31 14.49
C LEU A 236 -3.70 -10.30 14.39
N GLY A 237 -2.60 -10.55 15.10
CA GLY A 237 -1.39 -9.73 15.00
C GLY A 237 -0.78 -9.75 13.60
N THR A 238 -0.73 -10.93 12.96
CA THR A 238 -0.23 -11.09 11.60
C THR A 238 -1.13 -10.38 10.58
N ILE A 239 -2.45 -10.59 10.68
CA ILE A 239 -3.43 -9.91 9.81
C ILE A 239 -3.31 -8.38 9.99
N GLY A 240 -3.23 -7.89 11.23
CA GLY A 240 -3.07 -6.47 11.51
C GLY A 240 -1.79 -5.88 10.91
N GLY A 241 -0.65 -6.57 11.07
CA GLY A 241 0.62 -6.17 10.46
C GLY A 241 0.59 -6.19 8.93
N LEU A 242 -0.06 -7.19 8.32
CA LEU A 242 -0.21 -7.27 6.86
C LEU A 242 -1.17 -6.20 6.33
N LEU A 243 -2.28 -5.94 7.03
CA LEU A 243 -3.21 -4.89 6.64
C LEU A 243 -2.61 -3.49 6.72
N GLU A 244 -1.56 -3.28 7.53
CA GLU A 244 -0.84 -2.01 7.59
C GLU A 244 -0.27 -1.57 6.24
N PHE A 245 -0.01 -2.51 5.32
CA PHE A 245 0.39 -2.18 3.96
C PHE A 245 -0.68 -1.42 3.16
N ILE A 246 -1.95 -1.49 3.56
CA ILE A 246 -3.05 -0.82 2.87
C ILE A 246 -3.33 0.51 3.58
N PRO A 247 -2.90 1.65 3.04
CA PRO A 247 -3.05 2.94 3.71
C PRO A 247 -4.52 3.25 4.03
N VAL A 248 -4.77 3.81 5.20
CA VAL A 248 -6.10 4.24 5.70
C VAL A 248 -7.07 3.06 5.92
N VAL A 249 -7.30 2.24 4.91
CA VAL A 249 -8.27 1.12 4.95
C VAL A 249 -7.78 -0.02 5.84
N GLY A 250 -6.48 -0.31 5.77
CA GLY A 250 -5.89 -1.46 6.47
C GLY A 250 -6.03 -1.42 7.99
N PRO A 251 -5.59 -0.36 8.66
CA PRO A 251 -5.73 -0.24 10.11
C PRO A 251 -7.19 -0.29 10.59
N LEU A 252 -8.12 0.31 9.82
CA LEU A 252 -9.53 0.25 10.11
C LEU A 252 -10.07 -1.18 9.98
N ALA A 253 -9.71 -1.87 8.90
CA ALA A 253 -10.08 -3.26 8.68
C ALA A 253 -9.50 -4.17 9.77
N ALA A 254 -8.24 -3.95 10.18
CA ALA A 254 -7.61 -4.68 11.27
C ALA A 254 -8.37 -4.49 12.58
N ALA A 255 -8.75 -3.24 12.91
CA ALA A 255 -9.53 -2.94 14.10
C ALA A 255 -10.90 -3.65 14.09
N VAL A 256 -11.62 -3.60 12.97
CA VAL A 256 -12.91 -4.29 12.80
C VAL A 256 -12.76 -5.80 12.96
N ILE A 257 -11.71 -6.40 12.38
CA ILE A 257 -11.46 -7.85 12.49
C ILE A 257 -11.12 -8.22 13.93
N ILE A 258 -10.22 -7.49 14.59
CA ILE A 258 -9.80 -7.79 15.97
C ILE A 258 -10.97 -7.66 16.93
N ILE A 259 -11.73 -6.57 16.86
CA ILE A 259 -12.91 -6.35 17.71
C ILE A 259 -13.99 -7.39 17.39
N GLY A 260 -14.25 -7.65 16.11
CA GLY A 260 -15.22 -8.64 15.66
C GLY A 260 -14.91 -10.03 16.23
N VAL A 261 -13.67 -10.50 16.10
CA VAL A 261 -13.26 -11.80 16.67
C VAL A 261 -13.36 -11.80 18.19
N ALA A 262 -12.98 -10.73 18.89
CA ALA A 262 -13.10 -10.63 20.32
C ALA A 262 -14.57 -10.73 20.79
N LEU A 263 -15.49 -10.05 20.12
CA LEU A 263 -16.92 -10.10 20.42
C LEU A 263 -17.50 -11.50 20.14
N LEU A 264 -17.14 -12.11 18.99
CA LEU A 264 -17.59 -13.45 18.62
C LEU A 264 -17.14 -14.53 19.61
N MET A 265 -15.95 -14.36 20.19
CA MET A 265 -15.39 -15.26 21.18
C MET A 265 -15.80 -14.90 22.61
N SER A 266 -16.78 -14.00 22.78
CA SER A 266 -17.22 -13.49 24.10
C SER A 266 -16.06 -13.05 24.99
N TYR A 267 -15.06 -12.38 24.38
CA TYR A 267 -13.90 -11.90 25.12
C TYR A 267 -14.28 -10.75 26.06
N PRO A 268 -14.09 -10.90 27.38
CA PRO A 268 -14.70 -9.98 28.37
C PRO A 268 -14.12 -8.56 28.32
N HIS A 269 -12.87 -8.40 27.86
CA HIS A 269 -12.18 -7.11 27.89
C HIS A 269 -12.15 -6.44 26.51
N TRP A 270 -13.16 -6.63 25.65
CA TRP A 270 -13.20 -6.06 24.29
C TRP A 270 -13.11 -4.53 24.28
N LEU A 271 -13.63 -3.82 25.29
CA LEU A 271 -13.48 -2.37 25.42
C LEU A 271 -12.02 -1.94 25.56
N VAL A 272 -11.20 -2.73 26.29
CA VAL A 272 -9.76 -2.46 26.41
C VAL A 272 -9.09 -2.58 25.05
N LEU A 273 -9.52 -3.52 24.18
CA LEU A 273 -9.02 -3.64 22.82
C LEU A 273 -9.38 -2.40 21.99
N VAL A 274 -10.61 -1.89 22.09
CA VAL A 274 -11.03 -0.67 21.39
C VAL A 274 -10.15 0.51 21.78
N VAL A 275 -9.95 0.72 23.09
CA VAL A 275 -9.10 1.79 23.62
C VAL A 275 -7.65 1.62 23.15
N PHE A 276 -7.12 0.41 23.24
CA PHE A 276 -5.76 0.11 22.76
C PHE A 276 -5.59 0.41 21.28
N LEU A 277 -6.49 -0.07 20.43
CA LEU A 277 -6.43 0.15 18.98
C LEU A 277 -6.51 1.65 18.63
N GLY A 278 -7.37 2.40 19.35
CA GLY A 278 -7.45 3.85 19.19
C GLY A 278 -6.16 4.56 19.61
N ILE A 279 -5.61 4.23 20.77
CA ILE A 279 -4.33 4.80 21.25
C ILE A 279 -3.19 4.43 20.31
N TRP A 280 -3.10 3.15 19.92
CA TRP A 280 -2.08 2.70 18.98
C TRP A 280 -2.17 3.45 17.64
N ARG A 281 -3.38 3.64 17.12
CA ARG A 281 -3.59 4.42 15.89
C ARG A 281 -3.10 5.86 16.05
N MET A 282 -3.42 6.50 17.16
CA MET A 282 -2.90 7.84 17.44
C MET A 282 -1.37 7.88 17.51
N ILE A 283 -0.74 6.89 18.18
CA ILE A 283 0.72 6.78 18.22
C ILE A 283 1.30 6.61 16.82
N GLN A 284 0.67 5.78 15.99
CA GLN A 284 1.12 5.61 14.60
C GLN A 284 1.00 6.90 13.79
N ASP A 285 -0.13 7.57 13.82
CA ASP A 285 -0.37 8.75 12.99
C ASP A 285 0.46 9.96 13.42
N TYR A 286 0.66 10.16 14.73
CA TYR A 286 1.33 11.36 15.25
C TYR A 286 2.80 11.14 15.66
N VAL A 287 3.23 9.90 15.87
CA VAL A 287 4.60 9.62 16.33
C VAL A 287 5.36 8.73 15.37
N SER A 288 4.83 7.55 15.05
CA SER A 288 5.57 6.55 14.28
C SER A 288 5.68 6.91 12.81
N SER A 289 4.57 7.26 12.15
CA SER A 289 4.57 7.62 10.73
C SER A 289 5.41 8.84 10.41
N PRO A 290 5.33 9.98 11.14
CA PRO A 290 6.19 11.13 10.87
C PRO A 290 7.69 10.82 11.07
N ARG A 291 8.04 10.02 12.08
CA ARG A 291 9.43 9.65 12.34
C ARG A 291 10.00 8.67 11.33
N ILE A 292 9.18 7.75 10.83
CA ILE A 292 9.60 6.68 9.93
C ILE A 292 9.52 7.12 8.47
N MET A 293 8.45 7.81 8.07
CA MET A 293 8.26 8.29 6.70
C MET A 293 8.95 9.63 6.41
N GLY A 294 9.16 10.48 7.46
CA GLY A 294 9.76 11.78 7.29
C GLY A 294 8.98 12.71 6.36
N GLU A 295 9.62 13.82 5.94
CA GLU A 295 9.01 14.82 5.04
C GLU A 295 8.92 14.36 3.56
N SER A 296 9.39 13.16 3.25
CA SER A 296 9.53 12.69 1.86
C SER A 296 8.21 12.47 1.13
N MET A 297 7.08 12.50 1.84
CA MET A 297 5.75 12.23 1.28
C MET A 297 4.71 13.29 1.61
N GLU A 298 5.05 14.55 1.52
CA GLU A 298 4.09 15.65 1.66
C GLU A 298 3.04 15.65 0.55
N LEU A 299 2.13 14.69 0.56
CA LEU A 299 0.94 14.72 -0.28
C LEU A 299 -0.15 15.50 0.43
N HIS A 300 -0.85 16.36 -0.31
CA HIS A 300 -2.06 16.98 0.21
C HIS A 300 -3.08 15.89 0.56
N PRO A 301 -3.76 15.94 1.72
CA PRO A 301 -4.70 14.90 2.13
C PRO A 301 -5.75 14.55 1.07
N LEU A 302 -6.28 15.54 0.37
CA LEU A 302 -7.24 15.31 -0.74
C LEU A 302 -6.63 14.52 -1.90
N ALA A 303 -5.32 14.75 -2.21
CA ALA A 303 -4.65 14.00 -3.26
C ALA A 303 -4.43 12.54 -2.85
N ALA A 304 -4.15 12.28 -1.57
CA ALA A 304 -4.03 10.93 -1.04
C ALA A 304 -5.38 10.18 -1.09
N ILE A 305 -6.48 10.84 -0.66
CA ILE A 305 -7.83 10.27 -0.72
C ILE A 305 -8.23 9.97 -2.17
N PHE A 306 -8.04 10.95 -3.08
CA PHE A 306 -8.30 10.75 -4.50
C PHE A 306 -7.49 9.59 -5.07
N GLY A 307 -6.19 9.52 -4.75
CA GLY A 307 -5.32 8.44 -5.19
C GLY A 307 -5.81 7.06 -4.72
N VAL A 308 -6.22 6.95 -3.45
CA VAL A 308 -6.76 5.71 -2.86
C VAL A 308 -8.05 5.29 -3.55
N MET A 309 -8.99 6.22 -3.78
CA MET A 309 -10.25 5.93 -4.47
C MET A 309 -10.01 5.52 -5.92
N ALA A 310 -9.25 6.31 -6.68
CA ALA A 310 -8.93 6.02 -8.08
C ALA A 310 -8.11 4.72 -8.21
N GLY A 311 -7.15 4.49 -7.32
CA GLY A 311 -6.38 3.26 -7.26
C GLY A 311 -7.26 2.04 -7.01
N GLY A 312 -8.24 2.19 -6.10
CA GLY A 312 -9.23 1.15 -5.81
C GLY A 312 -10.05 0.74 -7.02
N GLU A 313 -10.51 1.72 -7.81
CA GLU A 313 -11.26 1.50 -9.06
C GLU A 313 -10.41 0.80 -10.14
N VAL A 314 -9.16 1.19 -10.29
CA VAL A 314 -8.27 0.67 -11.35
C VAL A 314 -7.73 -0.72 -11.02
N GLY A 315 -7.29 -0.95 -9.78
CA GLY A 315 -6.56 -2.13 -9.40
C GLY A 315 -7.00 -2.81 -8.09
N GLY A 316 -8.19 -2.45 -7.57
CA GLY A 316 -8.67 -3.01 -6.31
C GLY A 316 -7.72 -2.73 -5.14
N ILE A 317 -7.53 -3.72 -4.27
CA ILE A 317 -6.66 -3.61 -3.09
C ILE A 317 -5.21 -3.26 -3.50
N LEU A 318 -4.73 -3.84 -4.59
CA LEU A 318 -3.40 -3.57 -5.13
C LEU A 318 -3.25 -2.12 -5.60
N GLY A 319 -4.29 -1.58 -6.25
CA GLY A 319 -4.32 -0.18 -6.67
C GLY A 319 -4.37 0.78 -5.48
N ILE A 320 -5.11 0.46 -4.42
CA ILE A 320 -5.11 1.22 -3.16
C ILE A 320 -3.69 1.30 -2.58
N TYR A 321 -3.00 0.15 -2.47
CA TYR A 321 -1.62 0.10 -1.97
C TYR A 321 -0.67 0.98 -2.78
N LEU A 322 -0.74 0.88 -4.10
CA LEU A 322 0.15 1.62 -5.01
C LEU A 322 -0.22 3.10 -5.18
N SER A 323 -1.39 3.51 -4.71
CA SER A 323 -1.89 4.89 -4.91
C SER A 323 -0.95 5.94 -4.36
N ILE A 324 -0.46 5.77 -3.14
CA ILE A 324 0.44 6.74 -2.47
C ILE A 324 1.76 6.92 -3.24
N PRO A 325 2.54 5.86 -3.56
CA PRO A 325 3.76 6.01 -4.32
C PRO A 325 3.55 6.50 -5.76
N VAL A 326 2.43 6.16 -6.40
CA VAL A 326 2.09 6.68 -7.72
C VAL A 326 1.84 8.20 -7.64
N MET A 327 1.03 8.66 -6.68
CA MET A 327 0.78 10.09 -6.48
C MET A 327 2.06 10.86 -6.12
N ALA A 328 2.91 10.30 -5.26
CA ALA A 328 4.20 10.89 -4.93
C ALA A 328 5.12 10.96 -6.17
N SER A 329 5.12 9.92 -7.01
CA SER A 329 5.87 9.91 -8.28
C SER A 329 5.39 11.00 -9.23
N LEU A 330 4.08 11.16 -9.41
CA LEU A 330 3.50 12.21 -10.24
C LEU A 330 3.88 13.61 -9.73
N ARG A 331 3.84 13.82 -8.40
CA ARG A 331 4.28 15.07 -7.77
C ARG A 331 5.77 15.35 -8.07
N ILE A 332 6.65 14.36 -7.94
CA ILE A 332 8.08 14.50 -8.24
C ILE A 332 8.29 14.92 -9.70
N VAL A 333 7.67 14.20 -10.64
CA VAL A 333 7.76 14.51 -12.07
C VAL A 333 7.26 15.93 -12.35
N PHE A 334 6.11 16.31 -11.81
CA PHE A 334 5.53 17.64 -11.99
C PHE A 334 6.43 18.75 -11.41
N ARG A 335 6.95 18.56 -10.18
CA ARG A 335 7.89 19.49 -9.54
C ARG A 335 9.16 19.69 -10.38
N ARG A 336 9.76 18.60 -10.83
CA ARG A 336 10.98 18.65 -11.66
C ARG A 336 10.70 19.26 -13.02
N TRP A 337 9.56 18.95 -13.63
CA TRP A 337 9.14 19.57 -14.90
C TRP A 337 8.96 21.08 -14.76
N ARG A 338 8.34 21.54 -13.69
CA ARG A 338 8.16 22.98 -13.41
C ARG A 338 9.52 23.68 -13.30
N LEU A 339 10.45 23.14 -12.50
CA LEU A 339 11.80 23.70 -12.36
C LEU A 339 12.56 23.70 -13.69
N TYR A 340 12.41 22.66 -14.50
CA TYR A 340 13.00 22.60 -15.83
C TYR A 340 12.42 23.68 -16.76
N ALA A 341 11.12 23.88 -16.74
CA ALA A 341 10.43 24.89 -17.55
C ALA A 341 10.84 26.32 -17.14
N GLU A 342 10.95 26.59 -15.82
CA GLU A 342 11.43 27.88 -15.29
C GLU A 342 12.89 28.15 -15.71
N LYS A 343 13.79 27.17 -15.55
CA LYS A 343 15.21 27.29 -15.99
C LYS A 343 15.33 27.56 -17.49
N LYS A 344 14.45 26.95 -18.29
CA LYS A 344 14.40 27.19 -19.74
C LYS A 344 13.89 28.59 -20.10
N LYS A 345 12.98 29.17 -19.32
CA LYS A 345 12.35 30.48 -19.59
C LYS A 345 13.20 31.63 -19.12
N PHE A 346 13.89 31.51 -17.97
CA PHE A 346 14.62 32.61 -17.34
C PHE A 346 16.15 32.48 -17.41
N GLY A 347 16.69 31.45 -18.04
CA GLY A 347 18.11 31.13 -18.01
C GLY A 347 18.60 30.58 -16.65
N PRO A 348 19.88 30.22 -16.51
CA PRO A 348 20.44 29.89 -15.20
C PRO A 348 20.27 31.12 -14.30
N LEU A 349 19.68 30.91 -13.11
CA LEU A 349 19.61 31.94 -12.07
C LEU A 349 21.07 32.40 -11.83
N THR A 350 21.43 33.53 -12.39
CA THR A 350 22.69 34.18 -12.03
C THR A 350 22.63 34.40 -10.54
N GLU A 351 23.58 33.82 -9.80
CA GLU A 351 23.86 34.16 -8.44
C GLU A 351 23.85 35.68 -8.32
N TYR A 352 22.89 36.23 -7.60
CA TYR A 352 23.01 37.63 -7.18
C TYR A 352 24.32 37.70 -6.39
N PRO A 353 25.27 38.54 -6.79
CA PRO A 353 26.50 38.72 -6.00
C PRO A 353 26.08 39.33 -4.65
N ILE A 354 26.05 38.45 -3.65
CA ILE A 354 26.00 38.89 -2.27
C ILE A 354 27.35 39.51 -1.99
N GLY A 355 27.40 40.84 -2.02
CA GLY A 355 28.62 41.51 -1.58
C GLY A 355 28.92 42.83 -2.25
N THR A 356 28.20 43.86 -1.92
CA THR A 356 28.85 45.16 -1.77
C THR A 356 28.71 45.59 -0.29
N SER A 357 29.80 45.41 0.40
CA SER A 357 30.03 45.96 1.73
C SER A 357 29.63 47.44 1.76
N ILE A 358 28.63 47.74 2.58
CA ILE A 358 28.36 49.10 3.02
C ILE A 358 29.50 49.46 3.96
N THR A 359 30.54 50.12 3.46
CA THR A 359 31.53 50.83 4.23
C THR A 359 30.83 51.99 4.96
N HIS A 360 30.57 51.81 6.23
CA HIS A 360 30.28 52.94 7.14
C HIS A 360 31.45 53.88 7.15
N THR A 361 31.31 55.01 6.49
CA THR A 361 32.16 56.19 6.73
C THR A 361 31.56 56.95 7.86
N GLN A 362 32.21 56.88 9.00
CA GLN A 362 32.00 57.83 10.10
C GLN A 362 32.48 59.21 9.68
N ARG A 363 31.62 60.20 9.85
CA ARG A 363 31.98 61.56 10.31
C ARG A 363 30.85 62.11 11.16
#